data_7c143cf2908aed4f3ccc8a47ed5543d2
#
_entry.id   7c143cf2908aed4f3ccc8a47ed5543d2
#
_cell.length_a   1.000
_cell.length_b   1.000
_cell.length_c   1.000
_cell.angle_alpha   90.00
_cell.angle_beta   90.00
_cell.angle_gamma   90.00
#
_symmetry.space_group_name_H-M   'P 1'
#
loop_
_entity.id
_entity.type
_entity.pdbx_description
1 polymer ?
#
loop_
_entity_poly.entity_id
_entity_poly.type
_entity_poly.pdbx_seq_one_letter_code
_entity_poly.pdbx_strand_id
1 'polypeptide(L)'
;MKLDILAIGAHPDDVEFGCGGTLLKLASEGKSVGIIDLTQGEMGTRGTIETRYEEAANAAKLLGLKARENLKMKDGFLVNSEEYQLRIVQMIRKYRPEIVFCNAWEDRHPDHAKGSKLISDACFLAGLRKLETEYNGEKQEV
;
A
#
# COMPACT_ATOMS: atom_id res chain seq x y z
N MET A 1 7.10 13.91 1.50
CA MET A 1 8.30 13.12 1.09
C MET A 1 7.95 12.42 -0.21
N LYS A 2 8.76 12.57 -1.26
CA LYS A 2 8.59 11.81 -2.50
C LYS A 2 9.25 10.43 -2.37
N LEU A 3 8.61 9.39 -2.89
CA LEU A 3 9.18 8.04 -3.02
C LEU A 3 9.38 7.70 -4.50
N ASP A 4 10.42 6.91 -4.81
CA ASP A 4 10.57 6.34 -6.15
C ASP A 4 9.57 5.20 -6.34
N ILE A 5 9.37 4.39 -5.30
CA ILE A 5 8.57 3.17 -5.36
C ILE A 5 7.62 3.10 -4.17
N LEU A 6 6.37 2.80 -4.44
CA LEU A 6 5.35 2.50 -3.44
C LEU A 6 4.77 1.11 -3.72
N ALA A 7 4.93 0.18 -2.80
CA ALA A 7 4.29 -1.12 -2.89
C ALA A 7 3.05 -1.13 -1.98
N ILE A 8 1.92 -1.57 -2.50
CA ILE A 8 0.65 -1.59 -1.80
C ILE A 8 0.12 -3.01 -1.79
N GLY A 9 -0.02 -3.60 -0.62
CA GLY A 9 -0.52 -4.97 -0.43
C GLY A 9 -1.84 -5.00 0.31
N ALA A 10 -2.64 -6.04 0.07
CA ALA A 10 -3.92 -6.25 0.77
C ALA A 10 -3.71 -6.48 2.26
N HIS A 11 -2.70 -7.28 2.62
CA HIS A 11 -2.40 -7.65 4.01
C HIS A 11 -0.93 -7.38 4.36
N PRO A 12 -0.61 -7.18 5.65
CA PRO A 12 0.79 -7.15 6.11
C PRO A 12 1.43 -8.51 5.81
N ASP A 13 2.53 -8.52 5.08
CA ASP A 13 3.32 -9.62 4.53
C ASP A 13 3.18 -9.86 3.00
N ASP A 14 2.09 -9.48 2.38
CA ASP A 14 1.87 -9.70 0.92
C ASP A 14 3.01 -9.13 0.08
N VAL A 15 3.43 -7.91 0.38
CA VAL A 15 4.50 -7.21 -0.36
C VAL A 15 5.84 -7.91 -0.14
N GLU A 16 6.14 -8.29 1.09
CA GLU A 16 7.38 -8.98 1.44
C GLU A 16 7.47 -10.34 0.72
N PHE A 17 6.37 -11.10 0.72
CA PHE A 17 6.29 -12.37 -0.01
C PHE A 17 6.37 -12.21 -1.53
N GLY A 18 5.65 -11.23 -2.06
CA GLY A 18 5.52 -11.04 -3.51
C GLY A 18 6.75 -10.41 -4.16
N CYS A 19 7.34 -9.41 -3.51
CA CYS A 19 8.42 -8.62 -4.12
C CYS A 19 9.47 -8.08 -3.13
N GLY A 20 9.54 -8.60 -1.91
CA GLY A 20 10.46 -8.13 -0.87
C GLY A 20 11.92 -8.11 -1.32
N GLY A 21 12.38 -9.14 -2.02
CA GLY A 21 13.73 -9.20 -2.58
C GLY A 21 14.00 -8.11 -3.62
N THR A 22 13.01 -7.80 -4.46
CA THR A 22 13.09 -6.70 -5.44
C THR A 22 13.19 -5.35 -4.73
N LEU A 23 12.35 -5.13 -3.71
CA LEU A 23 12.38 -3.88 -2.93
C LEU A 23 13.70 -3.70 -2.19
N LEU A 24 14.22 -4.77 -1.58
CA LEU A 24 15.52 -4.74 -0.92
C LEU A 24 16.65 -4.36 -1.87
N LYS A 25 16.67 -4.95 -3.06
CA LYS A 25 17.64 -4.62 -4.11
C LYS A 25 17.54 -3.15 -4.49
N LEU A 26 16.35 -2.66 -4.81
CA LEU A 26 16.13 -1.28 -5.21
C LEU A 26 16.50 -0.27 -4.11
N ALA A 27 16.17 -0.58 -2.84
CA ALA A 27 16.59 0.23 -1.71
C ALA A 27 18.12 0.25 -1.55
N SER A 28 18.80 -0.88 -1.76
CA SER A 28 20.28 -0.97 -1.71
C SER A 28 20.95 -0.18 -2.84
N GLU A 29 20.26 0.01 -3.95
CA GLU A 29 20.69 0.84 -5.08
C GLU A 29 20.36 2.34 -4.90
N GLY A 30 19.86 2.72 -3.73
CA GLY A 30 19.57 4.12 -3.37
C GLY A 30 18.17 4.61 -3.72
N LYS A 31 17.25 3.72 -4.17
CA LYS A 31 15.85 4.07 -4.40
C LYS A 31 15.11 4.27 -3.08
N SER A 32 14.26 5.27 -3.02
CA SER A 32 13.37 5.50 -1.90
C SER A 32 12.12 4.63 -2.05
N VAL A 33 11.94 3.70 -1.11
CA VAL A 33 10.88 2.68 -1.16
C VAL A 33 9.97 2.84 0.05
N GLY A 34 8.65 2.68 -0.16
CA GLY A 34 7.65 2.60 0.91
C GLY A 34 6.67 1.46 0.69
N ILE A 35 6.01 1.06 1.76
CA ILE A 35 4.94 0.05 1.74
C ILE A 35 3.67 0.64 2.36
N ILE A 36 2.53 0.30 1.78
CA ILE A 36 1.20 0.50 2.36
C ILE A 36 0.50 -0.84 2.46
N ASP A 37 0.05 -1.18 3.65
CA ASP A 37 -0.83 -2.32 3.90
C ASP A 37 -2.28 -1.82 3.92
N LEU A 38 -3.17 -2.40 3.13
CA LEU A 38 -4.57 -1.96 3.06
C LEU A 38 -5.34 -2.34 4.33
N THR A 39 -5.09 -3.54 4.88
CA THR A 39 -5.73 -4.06 6.08
C THR A 39 -4.72 -4.37 7.18
N GLN A 40 -5.19 -4.69 8.37
CA GLN A 40 -4.33 -5.17 9.47
C GLN A 40 -4.22 -6.71 9.49
N GLY A 41 -4.83 -7.42 8.52
CA GLY A 41 -4.88 -8.87 8.51
C GLY A 41 -5.65 -9.45 9.71
N GLU A 42 -6.65 -8.71 10.20
CA GLU A 42 -7.36 -8.98 11.46
C GLU A 42 -8.18 -10.27 11.45
N MET A 43 -8.51 -10.80 10.27
CA MET A 43 -9.20 -12.09 10.11
C MET A 43 -8.27 -13.29 10.14
N GLY A 44 -6.96 -13.06 10.19
CA GLY A 44 -5.97 -14.15 10.24
C GLY A 44 -6.04 -14.92 11.55
N THR A 45 -5.86 -16.26 11.47
CA THR A 45 -5.93 -17.16 12.65
C THR A 45 -4.62 -17.30 13.39
N ARG A 46 -3.51 -16.85 12.79
CA ARG A 46 -2.17 -16.86 13.38
C ARG A 46 -1.70 -15.46 13.71
N GLY A 47 -1.18 -15.29 14.93
CA GLY A 47 -0.76 -13.99 15.43
C GLY A 47 -1.93 -13.08 15.78
N THR A 48 -1.60 -11.87 16.21
CA THR A 48 -2.52 -10.81 16.56
C THR A 48 -2.24 -9.58 15.69
N ILE A 49 -3.10 -8.56 15.73
CA ILE A 49 -2.84 -7.27 15.06
C ILE A 49 -1.51 -6.69 15.55
N GLU A 50 -1.25 -6.78 16.86
CA GLU A 50 -0.03 -6.26 17.49
C GLU A 50 1.23 -6.99 17.00
N THR A 51 1.21 -8.33 16.98
CA THR A 51 2.36 -9.12 16.48
C THR A 51 2.60 -8.88 15.00
N ARG A 52 1.57 -8.79 14.18
CA ARG A 52 1.69 -8.45 12.76
C ARG A 52 2.25 -7.05 12.54
N TYR A 53 1.86 -6.10 13.39
CA TYR A 53 2.40 -4.75 13.34
C TYR A 53 3.90 -4.72 13.67
N GLU A 54 4.33 -5.45 14.71
CA GLU A 54 5.75 -5.57 15.08
C GLU A 54 6.58 -6.24 13.97
N GLU A 55 6.05 -7.32 13.39
CA GLU A 55 6.69 -8.00 12.25
C GLU A 55 6.84 -7.06 11.05
N ALA A 56 5.78 -6.31 10.71
CA ALA A 56 5.80 -5.33 9.65
C ALA A 56 6.83 -4.20 9.92
N ALA A 57 6.91 -3.72 11.16
CA ALA A 57 7.89 -2.71 11.55
C ALA A 57 9.34 -3.23 11.45
N ASN A 58 9.58 -4.48 11.84
CA ASN A 58 10.90 -5.12 11.71
C ASN A 58 11.26 -5.34 10.24
N ALA A 59 10.32 -5.80 9.41
CA ALA A 59 10.52 -5.94 7.96
C ALA A 59 10.84 -4.59 7.31
N ALA A 60 10.16 -3.51 7.72
CA ALA A 60 10.43 -2.16 7.22
C ALA A 60 11.88 -1.73 7.49
N LYS A 61 12.41 -2.02 8.67
CA LYS A 61 13.82 -1.74 9.01
C LYS A 61 14.78 -2.55 8.17
N LEU A 62 14.54 -3.87 8.03
CA LEU A 62 15.39 -4.77 7.26
C LEU A 62 15.40 -4.41 5.76
N LEU A 63 14.27 -4.00 5.22
CA LEU A 63 14.15 -3.58 3.82
C LEU A 63 14.66 -2.15 3.57
N GLY A 64 14.97 -1.39 4.61
CA GLY A 64 15.41 0.00 4.48
C GLY A 64 14.31 0.95 3.97
N LEU A 65 13.06 0.66 4.30
CA LEU A 65 11.91 1.45 3.86
C LEU A 65 11.95 2.88 4.42
N LYS A 66 11.56 3.84 3.61
CA LYS A 66 11.38 5.25 4.01
C LYS A 66 10.02 5.51 4.66
N ALA A 67 9.02 4.69 4.35
CA ALA A 67 7.68 4.78 4.92
C ALA A 67 7.02 3.39 4.96
N ARG A 68 6.23 3.14 5.99
CA ARG A 68 5.25 2.06 6.03
C ARG A 68 4.01 2.55 6.75
N GLU A 69 2.85 2.38 6.12
CA GLU A 69 1.56 2.79 6.68
C GLU A 69 0.53 1.68 6.50
N ASN A 70 -0.47 1.67 7.38
CA ASN A 70 -1.60 0.76 7.28
C ASN A 70 -2.90 1.57 7.20
N LEU A 71 -3.72 1.28 6.20
CA LEU A 71 -4.98 2.00 5.96
C LEU A 71 -6.16 1.44 6.76
N LYS A 72 -5.99 0.33 7.47
CA LYS A 72 -7.00 -0.27 8.35
C LYS A 72 -8.36 -0.46 7.65
N MET A 73 -8.32 -0.86 6.39
CA MET A 73 -9.50 -1.30 5.67
C MET A 73 -9.95 -2.66 6.20
N LYS A 74 -11.19 -3.05 5.91
CA LYS A 74 -11.76 -4.28 6.45
C LYS A 74 -11.17 -5.52 5.77
N ASP A 75 -10.41 -6.31 6.53
CA ASP A 75 -9.82 -7.57 6.07
C ASP A 75 -10.90 -8.60 5.69
N GLY A 76 -10.66 -9.32 4.60
CA GLY A 76 -11.60 -10.28 4.03
C GLY A 76 -12.73 -9.65 3.20
N PHE A 77 -12.90 -8.34 3.28
CA PHE A 77 -14.02 -7.62 2.68
C PHE A 77 -13.58 -6.38 1.90
N LEU A 78 -12.41 -6.42 1.28
CA LEU A 78 -11.98 -5.34 0.40
C LEU A 78 -12.99 -5.16 -0.75
N VAL A 79 -13.38 -3.91 -0.96
CA VAL A 79 -14.29 -3.52 -2.04
C VAL A 79 -13.68 -2.38 -2.83
N ASN A 80 -13.92 -2.37 -4.14
CA ASN A 80 -13.51 -1.26 -5.01
C ASN A 80 -14.55 -0.14 -4.92
N SER A 81 -14.59 0.55 -3.78
CA SER A 81 -15.51 1.66 -3.49
C SER A 81 -14.81 3.01 -3.66
N GLU A 82 -15.60 4.05 -3.90
CA GLU A 82 -15.11 5.43 -3.95
C GLU A 82 -14.34 5.80 -2.67
N GLU A 83 -14.88 5.44 -1.50
CA GLU A 83 -14.24 5.71 -0.21
C GLU A 83 -12.82 5.12 -0.15
N TYR A 84 -12.66 3.83 -0.51
CA TYR A 84 -11.37 3.17 -0.47
C TYR A 84 -10.43 3.66 -1.55
N GLN A 85 -10.95 3.96 -2.75
CA GLN A 85 -10.16 4.58 -3.82
C GLN A 85 -9.57 5.91 -3.36
N LEU A 86 -10.37 6.80 -2.78
CA LEU A 86 -9.92 8.11 -2.31
C LEU A 86 -8.85 8.00 -1.23
N ARG A 87 -8.95 7.06 -0.32
CA ARG A 87 -7.92 6.82 0.71
C ARG A 87 -6.59 6.40 0.09
N ILE A 88 -6.60 5.59 -0.96
CA ILE A 88 -5.39 5.22 -1.70
C ILE A 88 -4.87 6.40 -2.53
N VAL A 89 -5.76 7.16 -3.19
CA VAL A 89 -5.40 8.39 -3.91
C VAL A 89 -4.64 9.35 -2.99
N GLN A 90 -5.11 9.54 -1.76
CA GLN A 90 -4.42 10.39 -0.78
C GLN A 90 -2.98 9.92 -0.52
N MET A 91 -2.75 8.60 -0.43
CA MET A 91 -1.41 8.05 -0.23
C MET A 91 -0.52 8.21 -1.47
N ILE A 92 -1.06 7.95 -2.65
CA ILE A 92 -0.33 8.14 -3.91
C ILE A 92 0.09 9.61 -4.06
N ARG A 93 -0.80 10.55 -3.79
CA ARG A 93 -0.50 12.00 -3.85
C ARG A 93 0.47 12.45 -2.75
N LYS A 94 0.39 11.85 -1.56
CA LYS A 94 1.33 12.10 -0.46
C LYS A 94 2.76 11.72 -0.84
N TYR A 95 2.93 10.56 -1.45
CA TYR A 95 4.24 10.00 -1.76
C TYR A 95 4.69 10.20 -3.19
N ARG A 96 3.80 10.49 -4.12
CA ARG A 96 4.08 10.74 -5.56
C ARG A 96 5.07 9.74 -6.16
N PRO A 97 4.82 8.43 -6.05
CA PRO A 97 5.74 7.41 -6.55
C PRO A 97 5.82 7.43 -8.08
N GLU A 98 6.97 7.00 -8.61
CA GLU A 98 7.14 6.76 -10.04
C GLU A 98 6.62 5.38 -10.43
N ILE A 99 6.71 4.42 -9.52
CA ILE A 99 6.26 3.04 -9.72
C ILE A 99 5.40 2.61 -8.52
N VAL A 100 4.27 1.99 -8.82
CA VAL A 100 3.43 1.32 -7.82
C VAL A 100 3.42 -0.17 -8.08
N PHE A 101 3.76 -0.96 -7.07
CA PHE A 101 3.56 -2.41 -7.06
C PHE A 101 2.27 -2.74 -6.30
N CYS A 102 1.54 -3.76 -6.75
CA CYS A 102 0.38 -4.26 -6.04
C CYS A 102 0.23 -5.78 -6.21
N ASN A 103 -0.73 -6.39 -5.49
CA ASN A 103 -1.08 -7.80 -5.67
C ASN A 103 -1.44 -8.10 -7.13
N ALA A 104 -1.30 -9.37 -7.54
CA ALA A 104 -1.71 -9.83 -8.85
C ALA A 104 -3.22 -9.64 -9.06
N TRP A 105 -3.62 -9.39 -10.31
CA TRP A 105 -5.04 -9.19 -10.68
C TRP A 105 -5.89 -10.46 -10.57
N GLU A 106 -5.26 -11.62 -10.51
CA GLU A 106 -5.89 -12.93 -10.34
C GLU A 106 -5.14 -13.71 -9.29
N ASP A 107 -5.84 -14.17 -8.26
CA ASP A 107 -5.28 -14.90 -7.13
C ASP A 107 -6.43 -15.68 -6.44
N ARG A 108 -6.08 -16.75 -5.71
CA ARG A 108 -7.05 -17.51 -4.92
C ARG A 108 -7.65 -16.71 -3.77
N HIS A 109 -6.93 -15.71 -3.24
CA HIS A 109 -7.42 -14.89 -2.14
C HIS A 109 -8.29 -13.75 -2.69
N PRO A 110 -9.57 -13.64 -2.29
CA PRO A 110 -10.48 -12.63 -2.84
C PRO A 110 -9.97 -11.18 -2.69
N ASP A 111 -9.35 -10.86 -1.55
CA ASP A 111 -8.82 -9.51 -1.29
C ASP A 111 -7.66 -9.14 -2.23
N HIS A 112 -6.87 -10.10 -2.69
CA HIS A 112 -5.73 -9.81 -3.57
C HIS A 112 -6.19 -9.26 -4.93
N ALA A 113 -7.09 -9.96 -5.61
CA ALA A 113 -7.62 -9.51 -6.90
C ALA A 113 -8.43 -8.21 -6.77
N LYS A 114 -9.27 -8.10 -5.74
CA LYS A 114 -10.02 -6.88 -5.45
C LYS A 114 -9.10 -5.72 -5.08
N GLY A 115 -8.09 -5.94 -4.28
CA GLY A 115 -7.07 -4.96 -3.93
C GLY A 115 -6.28 -4.49 -5.14
N SER A 116 -5.89 -5.40 -6.03
CA SER A 116 -5.21 -5.06 -7.28
C SER A 116 -6.05 -4.11 -8.14
N LYS A 117 -7.33 -4.41 -8.35
CA LYS A 117 -8.22 -3.54 -9.12
C LYS A 117 -8.44 -2.19 -8.43
N LEU A 118 -8.66 -2.20 -7.13
CA LEU A 118 -8.83 -1.00 -6.31
C LEU A 118 -7.60 -0.07 -6.41
N ILE A 119 -6.41 -0.62 -6.29
CA ILE A 119 -5.15 0.14 -6.37
C ILE A 119 -4.94 0.68 -7.78
N SER A 120 -5.18 -0.13 -8.82
CA SER A 120 -5.06 0.28 -10.22
C SER A 120 -5.99 1.45 -10.55
N ASP A 121 -7.24 1.39 -10.11
CA ASP A 121 -8.20 2.48 -10.30
C ASP A 121 -7.78 3.74 -9.53
N ALA A 122 -7.27 3.59 -8.31
CA ALA A 122 -6.77 4.71 -7.52
C ALA A 122 -5.54 5.38 -8.18
N CYS A 123 -4.65 4.61 -8.80
CA CYS A 123 -3.53 5.17 -9.56
C CYS A 123 -4.00 6.07 -10.71
N PHE A 124 -5.02 5.64 -11.46
CA PHE A 124 -5.62 6.48 -12.50
C PHE A 124 -6.25 7.74 -11.91
N LEU A 125 -7.07 7.59 -10.88
CA LEU A 125 -7.76 8.70 -10.22
C LEU A 125 -6.79 9.73 -9.62
N ALA A 126 -5.65 9.27 -9.09
CA ALA A 126 -4.64 10.16 -8.50
C ALA A 126 -4.10 11.20 -9.49
N GLY A 127 -4.11 10.91 -10.80
CA GLY A 127 -3.71 11.83 -11.87
C GLY A 127 -4.79 12.81 -12.31
N LEU A 128 -6.02 12.70 -11.81
CA LEU A 128 -7.11 13.58 -12.22
C LEU A 128 -7.08 14.93 -11.48
N ARG A 129 -6.72 16.00 -12.16
CA ARG A 129 -6.58 17.35 -11.56
C ARG A 129 -7.88 17.90 -10.97
N LYS A 130 -9.04 17.49 -11.49
CA LYS A 130 -10.35 17.93 -10.98
C LYS A 130 -10.82 17.15 -9.75
N LEU A 131 -10.18 16.02 -9.46
CA LEU A 131 -10.43 15.27 -8.23
C LEU A 131 -9.63 15.92 -7.10
N GLU A 132 -10.31 16.64 -6.23
CA GLU A 132 -9.67 17.29 -5.08
C GLU A 132 -9.57 16.31 -3.91
N THR A 133 -8.43 16.27 -3.27
CA THR A 133 -8.19 15.51 -2.04
C THR A 133 -7.45 16.36 -1.03
N GLU A 134 -7.68 16.07 0.25
CA GLU A 134 -6.98 16.70 1.38
C GLU A 134 -6.32 15.61 2.22
N TYR A 135 -5.18 15.92 2.80
CA TYR A 135 -4.51 15.05 3.76
C TYR A 135 -4.03 15.91 4.94
N ASN A 136 -4.44 15.53 6.16
CA ASN A 136 -4.17 16.30 7.39
C ASN A 136 -4.58 17.77 7.31
N GLY A 137 -5.69 18.07 6.63
CA GLY A 137 -6.22 19.44 6.48
C GLY A 137 -5.53 20.28 5.40
N GLU A 138 -4.61 19.70 4.65
CA GLU A 138 -3.93 20.38 3.53
C GLU A 138 -4.38 19.79 2.19
N LYS A 139 -4.66 20.68 1.22
CA LYS A 139 -5.00 20.28 -0.15
C LYS A 139 -3.80 19.61 -0.81
N GLN A 140 -4.04 18.47 -1.43
CA GLN A 140 -2.99 17.73 -2.13
C GLN A 140 -2.91 18.15 -3.61
N GLU A 141 -1.69 18.32 -4.09
CA GLU A 141 -1.39 18.51 -5.51
C GLU A 141 -1.35 17.16 -6.26
N VAL A 142 -1.61 17.24 -7.57
CA VAL A 142 -1.58 16.09 -8.50
C VAL A 142 -0.20 15.94 -9.11
#